data_1685168676af4360aae23b7e8fa7f087
#
_entry.id   1685168676af4360aae23b7e8fa7f087
#
_cell.length_a   1.000
_cell.length_b   1.000
_cell.length_c   1.000
_cell.angle_alpha   90.00
_cell.angle_beta   90.00
_cell.angle_gamma   90.00
#
_symmetry.space_group_name_H-M   'P 1'
#
loop_
_entity.id
_entity.type
_entity.pdbx_description
1 polymer ?
#
loop_
_entity_poly.entity_id
_entity_poly.type
_entity_poly.pdbx_seq_one_letter_code
_entity_poly.pdbx_strand_id
1 'polypeptide(L)'
;MRRKLIIGLCILVVLLAGIGIYLRNGFYGNCVLERRSLYVRSGSEYRTLEDSLDAAIAHTAFFRFYACHIELDRSFKPGHYVLEPGMNVVQVARMLKLGLQTPVRVTINNVRTPAQLAGKLARQIEADSATIVGALTDPATARKAGFDSVTLFSMFIPDTYEFYWTVSPAQFIERMRREYDRFWTPQRDAKRQRSGLSRLEVMTLASIVYEETRQSDEMPRIAGVYINRLRKG
;
A
#
# COMPACT_ATOMS: atom_id res chain seq x y z
N MET A 1 -60.39 -30.96 -12.19
CA MET A 1 -59.22 -30.42 -12.91
C MET A 1 -58.68 -29.13 -12.30
N ARG A 2 -59.46 -28.08 -12.06
CA ARG A 2 -59.00 -26.77 -11.51
C ARG A 2 -58.24 -26.83 -10.17
N ARG A 3 -58.65 -27.66 -9.18
CA ARG A 3 -57.91 -27.83 -7.90
C ARG A 3 -56.50 -28.38 -8.08
N LYS A 4 -56.32 -29.40 -8.94
CA LYS A 4 -54.98 -29.99 -9.22
C LYS A 4 -54.05 -28.94 -9.90
N LEU A 5 -54.61 -28.10 -10.76
CA LEU A 5 -53.90 -27.04 -11.46
C LEU A 5 -53.45 -25.92 -10.49
N ILE A 6 -54.32 -25.55 -9.55
CA ILE A 6 -54.02 -24.55 -8.50
C ILE A 6 -52.90 -25.08 -7.57
N ILE A 7 -53.00 -26.34 -7.14
CA ILE A 7 -51.96 -26.95 -6.29
C ILE A 7 -50.61 -27.01 -7.03
N GLY A 8 -50.58 -27.39 -8.31
CA GLY A 8 -49.37 -27.40 -9.13
C GLY A 8 -48.76 -26.00 -9.26
N LEU A 9 -49.58 -24.97 -9.46
CA LEU A 9 -49.11 -23.57 -9.52
C LEU A 9 -48.54 -23.11 -8.18
N CYS A 10 -49.20 -23.43 -7.06
CA CYS A 10 -48.66 -23.10 -5.73
C CYS A 10 -47.32 -23.77 -5.44
N ILE A 11 -47.15 -25.01 -5.79
CA ILE A 11 -45.87 -25.75 -5.65
C ILE A 11 -44.80 -25.08 -6.50
N LEU A 12 -45.10 -24.72 -7.75
CA LEU A 12 -44.17 -24.06 -8.64
C LEU A 12 -43.72 -22.70 -8.07
N VAL A 13 -44.65 -21.89 -7.54
CA VAL A 13 -44.35 -20.60 -6.91
C VAL A 13 -43.43 -20.77 -5.69
N VAL A 14 -43.73 -21.77 -4.85
CA VAL A 14 -42.89 -22.06 -3.67
C VAL A 14 -41.47 -22.50 -4.08
N LEU A 15 -41.36 -23.34 -5.11
CA LEU A 15 -40.05 -23.76 -5.63
C LEU A 15 -39.28 -22.62 -6.23
N LEU A 16 -39.91 -21.74 -7.01
CA LEU A 16 -39.26 -20.54 -7.57
C LEU A 16 -38.85 -19.57 -6.48
N ALA A 17 -39.66 -19.37 -5.45
CA ALA A 17 -39.30 -18.55 -4.30
C ALA A 17 -38.11 -19.14 -3.53
N GLY A 18 -38.09 -20.46 -3.31
CA GLY A 18 -36.98 -21.18 -2.70
C GLY A 18 -35.66 -21.03 -3.48
N ILE A 19 -35.71 -21.18 -4.80
CA ILE A 19 -34.56 -20.97 -5.68
C ILE A 19 -34.09 -19.49 -5.61
N GLY A 20 -35.02 -18.55 -5.63
CA GLY A 20 -34.70 -17.12 -5.52
C GLY A 20 -33.98 -16.78 -4.22
N ILE A 21 -34.48 -17.34 -3.10
CA ILE A 21 -33.81 -17.13 -1.77
C ILE A 21 -32.43 -17.80 -1.77
N TYR A 22 -32.29 -19.01 -2.30
CA TYR A 22 -31.01 -19.71 -2.39
C TYR A 22 -29.98 -18.92 -3.21
N LEU A 23 -30.34 -18.45 -4.40
CA LEU A 23 -29.48 -17.64 -5.25
C LEU A 23 -29.14 -16.32 -4.58
N ARG A 24 -30.10 -15.61 -3.99
CA ARG A 24 -29.88 -14.39 -3.26
C ARG A 24 -28.85 -14.59 -2.13
N ASN A 25 -29.04 -15.63 -1.32
CA ASN A 25 -28.10 -15.93 -0.22
C ASN A 25 -26.72 -16.33 -0.72
N GLY A 26 -26.64 -17.06 -1.83
CA GLY A 26 -25.36 -17.46 -2.43
C GLY A 26 -24.54 -16.28 -2.96
N PHE A 27 -25.17 -15.31 -3.60
CA PHE A 27 -24.46 -14.14 -4.17
C PHE A 27 -24.32 -12.97 -3.19
N TYR A 28 -25.34 -12.71 -2.36
CA TYR A 28 -25.42 -11.52 -1.50
C TYR A 28 -25.37 -11.86 -0.01
N GLY A 29 -25.36 -13.14 0.36
CA GLY A 29 -25.09 -13.58 1.72
C GLY A 29 -23.62 -13.36 2.11
N ASN A 30 -23.34 -13.36 3.40
CA ASN A 30 -21.97 -13.25 3.92
C ASN A 30 -21.11 -14.42 3.44
N CYS A 31 -20.07 -14.14 2.67
CA CYS A 31 -19.10 -15.15 2.27
C CYS A 31 -17.78 -15.05 3.04
N VAL A 32 -17.48 -13.91 3.65
CA VAL A 32 -16.30 -13.70 4.49
C VAL A 32 -16.71 -13.75 5.95
N LEU A 33 -16.27 -14.78 6.68
CA LEU A 33 -16.61 -14.98 8.09
C LEU A 33 -15.64 -14.30 9.03
N GLU A 34 -14.36 -14.24 8.66
CA GLU A 34 -13.30 -13.67 9.45
C GLU A 34 -12.48 -12.69 8.61
N ARG A 35 -11.94 -11.66 9.26
CA ARG A 35 -11.03 -10.72 8.61
C ARG A 35 -9.76 -11.43 8.15
N ARG A 36 -9.46 -11.33 6.86
CA ARG A 36 -8.26 -11.93 6.25
C ARG A 36 -7.58 -10.98 5.29
N SER A 37 -6.24 -11.00 5.29
CA SER A 37 -5.43 -10.34 4.28
C SER A 37 -5.16 -11.29 3.12
N LEU A 38 -5.47 -10.85 1.92
CA LEU A 38 -5.21 -11.54 0.67
C LEU A 38 -4.14 -10.78 -0.11
N TYR A 39 -3.03 -11.44 -0.43
CA TYR A 39 -1.94 -10.89 -1.23
C TYR A 39 -1.94 -11.53 -2.61
N VAL A 40 -2.25 -10.74 -3.63
CA VAL A 40 -2.25 -11.16 -5.04
C VAL A 40 -1.00 -10.60 -5.69
N ARG A 41 -0.03 -11.46 -6.01
CA ARG A 41 1.24 -11.04 -6.59
C ARG A 41 1.07 -10.57 -8.04
N SER A 42 1.95 -9.64 -8.43
CA SER A 42 2.07 -9.20 -9.82
C SER A 42 2.47 -10.38 -10.71
N GLY A 43 1.70 -10.61 -11.78
CA GLY A 43 1.92 -11.73 -12.67
C GLY A 43 1.42 -13.11 -12.17
N SER A 44 0.67 -13.17 -11.05
CA SER A 44 0.04 -14.41 -10.60
C SER A 44 -0.98 -14.91 -11.62
N GLU A 45 -1.05 -16.22 -11.75
CA GLU A 45 -2.14 -16.88 -12.48
C GLU A 45 -3.45 -16.81 -11.67
N TYR A 46 -4.58 -16.79 -12.39
CA TYR A 46 -5.89 -16.77 -11.76
C TYR A 46 -6.14 -17.98 -10.84
N ARG A 47 -5.59 -19.14 -11.18
CA ARG A 47 -5.70 -20.36 -10.36
C ARG A 47 -5.13 -20.16 -8.94
N THR A 48 -3.98 -19.50 -8.82
CA THR A 48 -3.38 -19.19 -7.51
C THR A 48 -4.26 -18.27 -6.67
N LEU A 49 -4.91 -17.29 -7.32
CA LEU A 49 -5.91 -16.44 -6.67
C LEU A 49 -7.11 -17.26 -6.21
N GLU A 50 -7.63 -18.14 -7.06
CA GLU A 50 -8.77 -18.99 -6.76
C GLU A 50 -8.50 -19.92 -5.58
N ASP A 51 -7.35 -20.61 -5.55
CA ASP A 51 -6.92 -21.46 -4.43
C ASP A 51 -6.83 -20.66 -3.10
N SER A 52 -6.35 -19.43 -3.17
CA SER A 52 -6.28 -18.53 -2.01
C SER A 52 -7.65 -18.09 -1.50
N LEU A 53 -8.59 -17.90 -2.42
CA LEU A 53 -9.97 -17.52 -2.09
C LEU A 53 -10.78 -18.70 -1.56
N ASP A 54 -10.59 -19.93 -2.07
CA ASP A 54 -11.25 -21.12 -1.59
C ASP A 54 -10.99 -21.37 -0.09
N ALA A 55 -9.80 -20.98 0.38
CA ALA A 55 -9.45 -21.04 1.80
C ALA A 55 -9.96 -19.84 2.63
N ALA A 56 -10.42 -18.77 1.98
CA ALA A 56 -10.74 -17.50 2.64
C ALA A 56 -12.22 -17.15 2.68
N ILE A 57 -13.02 -17.70 1.75
CA ILE A 57 -14.43 -17.35 1.62
C ILE A 57 -15.34 -18.59 1.62
N ALA A 58 -16.55 -18.42 2.11
CA ALA A 58 -17.65 -19.37 1.91
C ALA A 58 -18.29 -19.14 0.52
N HIS A 59 -19.14 -20.08 0.09
CA HIS A 59 -19.89 -19.97 -1.18
C HIS A 59 -19.02 -19.91 -2.44
N THR A 60 -17.89 -20.63 -2.45
CA THR A 60 -16.90 -20.64 -3.56
C THR A 60 -17.50 -20.96 -4.92
N ALA A 61 -18.52 -21.84 -5.00
CA ALA A 61 -19.21 -22.14 -6.25
C ALA A 61 -19.92 -20.91 -6.84
N PHE A 62 -20.55 -20.08 -5.99
CA PHE A 62 -21.17 -18.82 -6.41
C PHE A 62 -20.12 -17.78 -6.82
N PHE A 63 -18.97 -17.77 -6.11
CA PHE A 63 -17.86 -16.91 -6.49
C PHE A 63 -17.32 -17.28 -7.87
N ARG A 64 -17.05 -18.54 -8.14
CA ARG A 64 -16.57 -19.02 -9.44
C ARG A 64 -17.54 -18.69 -10.57
N PHE A 65 -18.84 -18.91 -10.35
CA PHE A 65 -19.86 -18.56 -11.32
C PHE A 65 -19.85 -17.05 -11.62
N TYR A 66 -19.85 -16.21 -10.59
CA TYR A 66 -19.85 -14.76 -10.76
C TYR A 66 -18.54 -14.26 -11.35
N ALA A 67 -17.40 -14.80 -10.92
CA ALA A 67 -16.07 -14.47 -11.44
C ALA A 67 -15.96 -14.77 -12.95
N CYS A 68 -16.48 -15.90 -13.39
CA CYS A 68 -16.57 -16.24 -14.82
C CYS A 68 -17.44 -15.24 -15.58
N HIS A 69 -18.61 -14.89 -15.04
CA HIS A 69 -19.54 -13.95 -15.68
C HIS A 69 -18.93 -12.54 -15.86
N ILE A 70 -18.09 -12.08 -14.93
CA ILE A 70 -17.43 -10.78 -15.02
C ILE A 70 -16.04 -10.83 -15.66
N GLU A 71 -15.61 -11.99 -16.20
CA GLU A 71 -14.27 -12.21 -16.77
C GLU A 71 -13.16 -11.85 -15.79
N LEU A 72 -13.29 -12.25 -14.53
CA LEU A 72 -12.32 -11.93 -13.47
C LEU A 72 -10.95 -12.55 -13.75
N ASP A 73 -10.91 -13.72 -14.37
CA ASP A 73 -9.71 -14.45 -14.78
C ASP A 73 -8.74 -13.61 -15.63
N ARG A 74 -9.29 -12.68 -16.43
CA ARG A 74 -8.54 -11.79 -17.31
C ARG A 74 -8.36 -10.36 -16.77
N SER A 75 -9.11 -10.02 -15.73
CA SER A 75 -9.24 -8.62 -15.30
C SER A 75 -8.88 -8.36 -13.85
N PHE A 76 -8.58 -9.40 -13.05
CA PHE A 76 -8.18 -9.19 -11.66
C PHE A 76 -6.87 -8.38 -11.55
N LYS A 77 -6.73 -7.61 -10.49
CA LYS A 77 -5.58 -6.75 -10.26
C LYS A 77 -4.73 -7.32 -9.12
N PRO A 78 -3.39 -7.30 -9.27
CA PRO A 78 -2.49 -7.61 -8.17
C PRO A 78 -2.64 -6.58 -7.04
N GLY A 79 -2.37 -6.99 -5.79
CA GLY A 79 -2.46 -6.09 -4.65
C GLY A 79 -2.65 -6.78 -3.31
N HIS A 80 -2.65 -5.97 -2.26
CA HIS A 80 -3.08 -6.38 -0.94
C HIS A 80 -4.54 -5.99 -0.74
N TYR A 81 -5.36 -6.97 -0.40
CA TYR A 81 -6.78 -6.80 -0.15
C TYR A 81 -7.12 -7.30 1.25
N VAL A 82 -7.92 -6.55 1.99
CA VAL A 82 -8.46 -7.00 3.26
C VAL A 82 -9.90 -7.44 3.04
N LEU A 83 -10.15 -8.72 3.25
CA LEU A 83 -11.49 -9.29 3.25
C LEU A 83 -12.09 -9.04 4.63
N GLU A 84 -13.13 -8.21 4.70
CA GLU A 84 -13.81 -7.87 5.95
C GLU A 84 -15.01 -8.80 6.18
N PRO A 85 -15.30 -9.20 7.43
CA PRO A 85 -16.49 -9.97 7.75
C PRO A 85 -17.76 -9.30 7.24
N GLY A 86 -18.65 -10.10 6.69
CA GLY A 86 -19.89 -9.59 6.12
C GLY A 86 -19.83 -9.25 4.63
N MET A 87 -18.66 -9.27 4.00
CA MET A 87 -18.56 -9.15 2.55
C MET A 87 -19.23 -10.32 1.86
N ASN A 88 -19.91 -10.03 0.73
CA ASN A 88 -20.52 -11.03 -0.13
C ASN A 88 -19.65 -11.32 -1.38
N VAL A 89 -20.01 -12.37 -2.11
CA VAL A 89 -19.31 -12.83 -3.31
C VAL A 89 -19.12 -11.71 -4.34
N VAL A 90 -20.15 -10.90 -4.57
CA VAL A 90 -20.14 -9.82 -5.56
C VAL A 90 -19.15 -8.73 -5.14
N GLN A 91 -19.12 -8.39 -3.85
CA GLN A 91 -18.19 -7.37 -3.32
C GLN A 91 -16.74 -7.83 -3.44
N VAL A 92 -16.43 -9.07 -3.05
CA VAL A 92 -15.08 -9.64 -3.16
C VAL A 92 -14.61 -9.65 -4.62
N ALA A 93 -15.42 -10.17 -5.53
CA ALA A 93 -15.05 -10.25 -6.94
C ALA A 93 -14.85 -8.85 -7.58
N ARG A 94 -15.73 -7.88 -7.25
CA ARG A 94 -15.59 -6.49 -7.74
C ARG A 94 -14.37 -5.79 -7.17
N MET A 95 -14.05 -6.01 -5.90
CA MET A 95 -12.87 -5.46 -5.26
C MET A 95 -11.60 -5.90 -5.99
N LEU A 96 -11.48 -7.19 -6.33
CA LEU A 96 -10.37 -7.75 -7.09
C LEU A 96 -10.30 -7.23 -8.52
N LYS A 97 -11.46 -7.14 -9.21
CA LYS A 97 -11.54 -6.64 -10.58
C LYS A 97 -11.16 -5.17 -10.70
N LEU A 98 -11.63 -4.34 -9.77
CA LEU A 98 -11.39 -2.90 -9.77
C LEU A 98 -10.02 -2.53 -9.16
N GLY A 99 -9.35 -3.47 -8.47
CA GLY A 99 -8.07 -3.20 -7.82
C GLY A 99 -8.20 -2.30 -6.60
N LEU A 100 -9.28 -2.46 -5.82
CA LEU A 100 -9.53 -1.69 -4.60
C LEU A 100 -8.62 -2.19 -3.47
N GLN A 101 -7.32 -1.98 -3.62
CA GLN A 101 -6.30 -2.42 -2.68
C GLN A 101 -6.43 -1.69 -1.33
N THR A 102 -6.10 -2.39 -0.26
CA THR A 102 -5.89 -1.81 1.06
C THR A 102 -4.43 -1.37 1.17
N PRO A 103 -4.15 -0.08 1.40
CA PRO A 103 -2.79 0.39 1.55
C PRO A 103 -2.07 -0.26 2.73
N VAL A 104 -0.75 -0.42 2.60
CA VAL A 104 0.15 -0.81 3.69
C VAL A 104 0.83 0.44 4.25
N ARG A 105 1.06 0.47 5.57
CA ARG A 105 1.68 1.60 6.26
C ARG A 105 3.17 1.33 6.44
N VAL A 106 4.00 2.17 5.84
CA VAL A 106 5.46 2.09 5.90
C VAL A 106 5.99 3.24 6.76
N THR A 107 6.61 2.91 7.89
CA THR A 107 7.26 3.91 8.74
C THR A 107 8.75 4.01 8.41
N ILE A 108 9.15 5.18 7.92
CA ILE A 108 10.55 5.52 7.65
C ILE A 108 11.07 6.29 8.86
N ASN A 109 11.90 5.65 9.67
CA ASN A 109 12.58 6.25 10.81
C ASN A 109 13.90 5.52 11.05
N ASN A 110 14.89 6.21 11.61
CA ASN A 110 16.19 5.63 11.98
C ASN A 110 16.81 4.76 10.87
N VAL A 111 16.80 5.27 9.63
CA VAL A 111 17.38 4.59 8.48
C VAL A 111 18.67 5.29 8.09
N ARG A 112 19.79 4.57 8.13
CA ARG A 112 21.13 5.10 7.85
C ARG A 112 21.70 4.58 6.52
N THR A 113 21.21 3.44 6.04
CA THR A 113 21.76 2.80 4.83
C THR A 113 20.65 2.36 3.88
N PRO A 114 20.96 2.23 2.56
CA PRO A 114 20.05 1.65 1.58
C PRO A 114 19.54 0.26 1.99
N ALA A 115 20.42 -0.59 2.52
CA ALA A 115 20.08 -1.93 2.95
C ALA A 115 19.06 -1.94 4.12
N GLN A 116 19.19 -1.01 5.08
CA GLN A 116 18.24 -0.87 6.18
C GLN A 116 16.86 -0.43 5.69
N LEU A 117 16.82 0.55 4.77
CA LEU A 117 15.55 0.99 4.18
C LEU A 117 14.91 -0.13 3.37
N ALA A 118 15.67 -0.79 2.52
CA ALA A 118 15.20 -1.90 1.72
C ALA A 118 14.67 -3.06 2.57
N GLY A 119 15.36 -3.40 3.66
CA GLY A 119 14.90 -4.43 4.59
C GLY A 119 13.60 -4.07 5.33
N LYS A 120 13.35 -2.78 5.60
CA LYS A 120 12.06 -2.32 6.15
C LYS A 120 10.95 -2.40 5.10
N LEU A 121 11.21 -1.94 3.89
CA LEU A 121 10.26 -1.93 2.78
C LEU A 121 9.86 -3.33 2.35
N ALA A 122 10.84 -4.23 2.13
CA ALA A 122 10.61 -5.59 1.65
C ALA A 122 9.71 -6.45 2.58
N ARG A 123 9.56 -6.06 3.84
CA ARG A 123 8.61 -6.70 4.76
C ARG A 123 7.17 -6.24 4.57
N GLN A 124 6.94 -5.16 3.82
CA GLN A 124 5.63 -4.50 3.74
C GLN A 124 5.12 -4.33 2.32
N ILE A 125 6.01 -4.41 1.30
CA ILE A 125 5.66 -4.31 -0.12
C ILE A 125 6.09 -5.57 -0.87
N GLU A 126 5.63 -5.74 -2.10
CA GLU A 126 5.90 -6.92 -2.92
C GLU A 126 7.36 -7.03 -3.36
N ALA A 127 8.03 -5.90 -3.59
CA ALA A 127 9.40 -5.86 -4.07
C ALA A 127 10.37 -6.44 -3.02
N ASP A 128 11.32 -7.27 -3.47
CA ASP A 128 12.35 -7.81 -2.61
C ASP A 128 13.43 -6.78 -2.25
N SER A 129 14.18 -7.10 -1.19
CA SER A 129 15.22 -6.20 -0.66
C SER A 129 16.34 -5.92 -1.69
N ALA A 130 16.71 -6.88 -2.54
CA ALA A 130 17.78 -6.70 -3.52
C ALA A 130 17.36 -5.71 -4.61
N THR A 131 16.16 -5.86 -5.14
CA THR A 131 15.58 -4.95 -6.13
C THR A 131 15.48 -3.52 -5.57
N ILE A 132 15.06 -3.38 -4.31
CA ILE A 132 14.95 -2.06 -3.65
C ILE A 132 16.34 -1.46 -3.44
N VAL A 133 17.34 -2.22 -2.95
CA VAL A 133 18.73 -1.73 -2.80
C VAL A 133 19.27 -1.28 -4.16
N GLY A 134 19.08 -2.09 -5.21
CA GLY A 134 19.51 -1.73 -6.55
C GLY A 134 18.97 -0.38 -7.00
N ALA A 135 17.69 -0.13 -6.81
CA ALA A 135 17.07 1.15 -7.15
C ALA A 135 17.58 2.32 -6.30
N LEU A 136 17.82 2.10 -4.98
CA LEU A 136 18.31 3.14 -4.06
C LEU A 136 19.79 3.49 -4.28
N THR A 137 20.58 2.60 -4.87
CA THR A 137 22.00 2.81 -5.13
C THR A 137 22.31 3.16 -6.59
N ASP A 138 21.33 3.10 -7.47
CA ASP A 138 21.49 3.45 -8.88
C ASP A 138 21.68 4.95 -9.08
N PRO A 139 22.82 5.39 -9.65
CA PRO A 139 23.09 6.81 -9.90
C PRO A 139 22.10 7.47 -10.87
N ALA A 140 21.51 6.72 -11.80
CA ALA A 140 20.52 7.26 -12.72
C ALA A 140 19.21 7.57 -11.99
N THR A 141 18.79 6.72 -11.09
CA THR A 141 17.63 6.90 -10.22
C THR A 141 17.83 8.12 -9.28
N ALA A 142 19.00 8.27 -8.68
CA ALA A 142 19.32 9.43 -7.84
C ALA A 142 19.25 10.74 -8.64
N ARG A 143 19.88 10.80 -9.82
CA ARG A 143 19.83 11.98 -10.70
C ARG A 143 18.40 12.32 -11.13
N LYS A 144 17.58 11.32 -11.47
CA LYS A 144 16.16 11.53 -11.81
C LYS A 144 15.38 12.14 -10.65
N ALA A 145 15.72 11.78 -9.42
CA ALA A 145 15.15 12.38 -8.22
C ALA A 145 15.75 13.76 -7.86
N GLY A 146 16.73 14.26 -8.61
CA GLY A 146 17.39 15.54 -8.37
C GLY A 146 18.47 15.49 -7.28
N PHE A 147 19.06 14.32 -7.04
CA PHE A 147 20.11 14.06 -6.07
C PHE A 147 21.26 13.29 -6.73
N ASP A 148 22.34 13.09 -6.01
CA ASP A 148 23.35 12.09 -6.32
C ASP A 148 23.21 10.86 -5.39
N SER A 149 24.06 9.86 -5.60
CA SER A 149 23.99 8.61 -4.82
C SER A 149 24.28 8.79 -3.33
N VAL A 150 24.99 9.84 -2.94
CA VAL A 150 25.33 10.17 -1.55
C VAL A 150 24.18 10.95 -0.89
N THR A 151 23.62 11.90 -1.63
CA THR A 151 22.63 12.85 -1.11
C THR A 151 21.18 12.39 -1.22
N LEU A 152 20.91 11.29 -1.96
CA LEU A 152 19.57 10.74 -2.13
C LEU A 152 18.85 10.49 -0.79
N PHE A 153 19.59 10.06 0.23
CA PHE A 153 19.04 9.75 1.54
C PHE A 153 18.46 10.96 2.28
N SER A 154 18.91 12.17 1.97
CA SER A 154 18.34 13.38 2.55
C SER A 154 16.89 13.66 2.13
N MET A 155 16.42 12.96 1.10
CA MET A 155 15.03 13.04 0.63
C MET A 155 14.03 12.31 1.55
N PHE A 156 14.46 11.28 2.27
CA PHE A 156 13.56 10.45 3.08
C PHE A 156 13.23 11.12 4.40
N ILE A 157 12.16 11.90 4.41
CA ILE A 157 11.64 12.54 5.62
C ILE A 157 11.09 11.46 6.55
N PRO A 158 11.51 11.42 7.84
CA PRO A 158 10.95 10.48 8.80
C PRO A 158 9.45 10.70 9.02
N ASP A 159 8.64 9.73 8.62
CA ASP A 159 7.17 9.72 8.80
C ASP A 159 6.63 8.32 8.51
N THR A 160 5.30 8.18 8.64
CA THR A 160 4.57 6.98 8.22
C THR A 160 3.79 7.28 6.94
N TYR A 161 4.10 6.54 5.90
CA TYR A 161 3.52 6.71 4.57
C TYR A 161 2.63 5.52 4.21
N GLU A 162 1.57 5.77 3.47
CA GLU A 162 0.71 4.74 2.91
C GLU A 162 1.09 4.46 1.45
N PHE A 163 1.30 3.17 1.14
CA PHE A 163 1.60 2.67 -0.20
C PHE A 163 0.69 1.51 -0.55
N TYR A 164 0.44 1.31 -1.82
CA TYR A 164 -0.07 0.03 -2.27
C TYR A 164 1.04 -1.02 -2.17
N TRP A 165 0.66 -2.24 -1.80
CA TRP A 165 1.61 -3.33 -1.62
C TRP A 165 2.45 -3.62 -2.88
N THR A 166 1.86 -3.41 -4.06
CA THR A 166 2.49 -3.59 -5.38
C THR A 166 3.33 -2.40 -5.83
N VAL A 167 3.61 -1.41 -4.97
CA VAL A 167 4.42 -0.25 -5.33
C VAL A 167 5.82 -0.69 -5.79
N SER A 168 6.24 -0.26 -6.98
CA SER A 168 7.61 -0.51 -7.45
C SER A 168 8.62 0.38 -6.73
N PRO A 169 9.91 -0.01 -6.64
CA PRO A 169 10.96 0.84 -6.06
C PRO A 169 11.06 2.21 -6.72
N ALA A 170 10.86 2.30 -8.04
CA ALA A 170 10.86 3.55 -8.76
C ALA A 170 9.69 4.47 -8.35
N GLN A 171 8.48 3.92 -8.24
CA GLN A 171 7.30 4.64 -7.78
C GLN A 171 7.44 5.06 -6.31
N PHE A 172 8.05 4.22 -5.47
CA PHE A 172 8.38 4.57 -4.08
C PHE A 172 9.29 5.79 -4.03
N ILE A 173 10.41 5.79 -4.76
CA ILE A 173 11.36 6.91 -4.81
C ILE A 173 10.68 8.19 -5.32
N GLU A 174 9.88 8.08 -6.38
CA GLU A 174 9.13 9.21 -6.91
C GLU A 174 8.13 9.77 -5.89
N ARG A 175 7.43 8.91 -5.14
CA ARG A 175 6.54 9.36 -4.07
C ARG A 175 7.31 10.06 -2.96
N MET A 176 8.48 9.54 -2.55
CA MET A 176 9.31 10.17 -1.53
C MET A 176 9.85 11.52 -2.00
N ARG A 177 10.17 11.66 -3.29
CA ARG A 177 10.52 12.95 -3.86
C ARG A 177 9.40 13.97 -3.72
N ARG A 178 8.17 13.60 -4.03
CA ARG A 178 6.99 14.47 -3.84
C ARG A 178 6.78 14.85 -2.38
N GLU A 179 6.99 13.92 -1.44
CA GLU A 179 6.89 14.22 0.00
C GLU A 179 8.00 15.18 0.46
N TYR A 180 9.23 15.01 -0.05
CA TYR A 180 10.32 15.96 0.20
C TYR A 180 9.98 17.36 -0.31
N ASP A 181 9.45 17.50 -1.54
CA ASP A 181 9.07 18.80 -2.07
C ASP A 181 7.91 19.43 -1.26
N ARG A 182 6.94 18.62 -0.83
CA ARG A 182 5.84 19.07 0.03
C ARG A 182 6.32 19.51 1.42
N PHE A 183 7.35 18.88 1.95
CA PHE A 183 7.95 19.26 3.23
C PHE A 183 8.49 20.69 3.19
N TRP A 184 9.08 21.12 2.08
CA TRP A 184 9.63 22.45 1.90
C TRP A 184 8.56 23.50 1.58
N THR A 185 7.69 23.79 2.56
CA THR A 185 6.70 24.86 2.45
C THR A 185 7.38 26.24 2.29
N PRO A 186 6.68 27.27 1.77
CA PRO A 186 7.24 28.64 1.69
C PRO A 186 7.77 29.15 3.04
N GLN A 187 7.09 28.82 4.15
CA GLN A 187 7.52 29.20 5.50
C GLN A 187 8.83 28.52 5.91
N ARG A 188 8.97 27.21 5.61
CA ARG A 188 10.21 26.45 5.89
C ARG A 188 11.36 26.95 5.02
N ASP A 189 11.12 27.20 3.74
CA ASP A 189 12.12 27.75 2.83
C ASP A 189 12.57 29.16 3.26
N ALA A 190 11.65 30.02 3.69
CA ALA A 190 12.01 31.34 4.21
C ALA A 190 12.88 31.26 5.48
N LYS A 191 12.62 30.30 6.38
CA LYS A 191 13.47 30.03 7.55
C LYS A 191 14.86 29.54 7.14
N ARG A 192 14.91 28.60 6.19
CA ARG A 192 16.15 28.08 5.62
C ARG A 192 17.00 29.20 5.01
N GLN A 193 16.42 30.05 4.16
CA GLN A 193 17.12 31.17 3.52
C GLN A 193 17.80 32.10 4.55
N ARG A 194 17.12 32.37 5.68
CA ARG A 194 17.68 33.15 6.78
C ARG A 194 18.90 32.50 7.43
N SER A 195 19.01 31.18 7.41
CA SER A 195 20.20 30.47 7.94
C SER A 195 21.38 30.47 6.98
N GLY A 196 21.16 30.80 5.70
CA GLY A 196 22.17 30.72 4.65
C GLY A 196 22.47 29.32 4.14
N LEU A 197 21.76 28.29 4.64
CA LEU A 197 21.98 26.90 4.28
C LEU A 197 21.10 26.48 3.09
N SER A 198 21.59 25.56 2.26
CA SER A 198 20.81 24.85 1.25
C SER A 198 19.84 23.86 1.92
N ARG A 199 18.85 23.36 1.16
CA ARG A 199 17.95 22.30 1.67
C ARG A 199 18.70 21.04 2.09
N LEU A 200 19.73 20.66 1.32
CA LEU A 200 20.57 19.51 1.62
C LEU A 200 21.33 19.70 2.93
N GLU A 201 21.97 20.85 3.11
CA GLU A 201 22.72 21.17 4.34
C GLU A 201 21.81 21.18 5.57
N VAL A 202 20.59 21.71 5.45
CA VAL A 202 19.60 21.64 6.54
C VAL A 202 19.24 20.19 6.88
N MET A 203 19.00 19.34 5.87
CA MET A 203 18.68 17.93 6.10
C MET A 203 19.85 17.17 6.73
N THR A 204 21.07 17.45 6.26
CA THR A 204 22.30 16.86 6.82
C THR A 204 22.48 17.28 8.28
N LEU A 205 22.35 18.58 8.57
CA LEU A 205 22.47 19.10 9.95
C LEU A 205 21.37 18.51 10.84
N ALA A 206 20.14 18.41 10.35
CA ALA A 206 19.03 17.81 11.10
C ALA A 206 19.31 16.35 11.45
N SER A 207 19.91 15.58 10.55
CA SER A 207 20.28 14.18 10.82
C SER A 207 21.38 14.07 11.88
N ILE A 208 22.37 14.95 11.87
CA ILE A 208 23.43 15.01 12.88
C ILE A 208 22.83 15.38 14.25
N VAL A 209 22.03 16.44 14.31
CA VAL A 209 21.38 16.87 15.55
C VAL A 209 20.49 15.77 16.14
N TYR A 210 19.77 15.03 15.30
CA TYR A 210 18.92 13.94 15.73
C TYR A 210 19.71 12.74 16.29
N GLU A 211 20.94 12.52 15.84
CA GLU A 211 21.82 11.48 16.41
C GLU A 211 22.45 11.91 17.75
N GLU A 212 22.68 13.22 17.95
CA GLU A 212 23.25 13.75 19.19
C GLU A 212 22.24 13.77 20.35
N THR A 213 20.97 14.10 20.06
CA THR A 213 19.94 14.17 21.11
C THR A 213 18.57 13.76 20.60
N ARG A 214 17.77 13.20 21.51
CA ARG A 214 16.34 12.95 21.30
C ARG A 214 15.47 14.01 22.01
N GLN A 215 16.08 14.92 22.76
CA GLN A 215 15.38 15.96 23.48
C GLN A 215 15.14 17.16 22.56
N SER A 216 13.86 17.44 22.26
CA SER A 216 13.48 18.50 21.31
C SER A 216 13.89 19.92 21.75
N ASP A 217 14.02 20.16 23.05
CA ASP A 217 14.46 21.42 23.64
C ASP A 217 15.97 21.64 23.53
N GLU A 218 16.76 20.57 23.44
CA GLU A 218 18.22 20.64 23.23
C GLU A 218 18.60 20.82 21.75
N MET A 219 17.78 20.32 20.82
CA MET A 219 18.07 20.33 19.38
C MET A 219 18.47 21.71 18.84
N PRO A 220 17.82 22.85 19.21
CA PRO A 220 18.23 24.17 18.74
C PRO A 220 19.61 24.57 19.20
N ARG A 221 20.02 24.21 20.44
CA ARG A 221 21.32 24.49 20.99
C ARG A 221 22.41 23.73 20.27
N ILE A 222 22.20 22.42 20.04
CA ILE A 222 23.16 21.58 19.31
C ILE A 222 23.28 22.06 17.86
N ALA A 223 22.18 22.35 17.18
CA ALA A 223 22.20 22.92 15.84
C ALA A 223 23.01 24.23 15.79
N GLY A 224 22.83 25.11 16.78
CA GLY A 224 23.61 26.37 16.91
C GLY A 224 25.12 26.13 17.05
N VAL A 225 25.53 25.12 17.80
CA VAL A 225 26.95 24.75 17.93
C VAL A 225 27.53 24.35 16.57
N TYR A 226 26.85 23.45 15.81
CA TYR A 226 27.33 23.03 14.50
C TYR A 226 27.36 24.19 13.49
N ILE A 227 26.32 25.02 13.43
CA ILE A 227 26.30 26.21 12.56
C ILE A 227 27.44 27.15 12.88
N ASN A 228 27.74 27.41 14.16
CA ASN A 228 28.83 28.26 14.57
C ASN A 228 30.21 27.68 14.21
N ARG A 229 30.38 26.37 14.28
CA ARG A 229 31.60 25.68 13.83
C ARG A 229 31.80 25.86 12.33
N LEU A 230 30.75 25.62 11.52
CA LEU A 230 30.80 25.82 10.07
C LEU A 230 31.13 27.26 9.65
N ARG A 231 30.76 28.26 10.45
CA ARG A 231 31.07 29.66 10.17
C ARG A 231 32.50 30.07 10.54
N LYS A 232 33.14 29.32 11.43
CA LYS A 232 34.49 29.63 11.90
C LYS A 232 35.61 28.91 11.11
N GLY A 233 35.24 27.94 10.26
CA GLY A 233 36.15 27.10 9.49
C GLY A 233 36.44 25.84 10.27
#